data_378b8b28e22cfff1e927e17e3e155082
#
_entry.id   378b8b28e22cfff1e927e17e3e155082
#
_cell.length_a   1.000
_cell.length_b   1.000
_cell.length_c   1.000
_cell.angle_alpha   90.00
_cell.angle_beta   90.00
_cell.angle_gamma   90.00
#
_symmetry.space_group_name_H-M   'P 1'
#
loop_
_entity.id
_entity.type
_entity.pdbx_description
1 polymer ?
#
loop_
_entity_poly.entity_id
_entity_poly.type
_entity_poly.pdbx_seq_one_letter_code
_entity_poly.pdbx_strand_id
1 'polypeptide(L)'
;GTEKVKYMLSGNYYNQKGIIRIDSDRFKKYTFRSKIIANITSWFELSNNTSYYHSEYTYPGLSGVNDVFSRAGRHALASIVPMHPDGTLVYRTGLTDTGEVADGVSAVLLNGGHHNRDREYEFVTTFEAVLKPIKHFEVRANYSWAHYNQQNLNRSVDVLYSRNPGETIT
;
A
#
# COMPACT_ATOMS: atom_id res chain seq x y z
N GLY A 1 -18.60 -17.57 -23.86
CA GLY A 1 -19.97 -17.06 -23.87
C GLY A 1 -20.83 -17.79 -24.89
N THR A 2 -22.10 -17.61 -24.82
CA THR A 2 -23.07 -18.10 -25.80
C THR A 2 -23.62 -16.93 -26.61
N GLU A 3 -24.46 -17.18 -27.62
CA GLU A 3 -25.15 -16.09 -28.35
C GLU A 3 -25.98 -15.21 -27.42
N LYS A 4 -26.52 -15.78 -26.32
CA LYS A 4 -27.37 -15.08 -25.36
C LYS A 4 -26.58 -14.42 -24.19
N VAL A 5 -25.41 -14.98 -23.84
CA VAL A 5 -24.63 -14.49 -22.70
C VAL A 5 -23.17 -14.35 -23.10
N LYS A 6 -22.65 -13.14 -22.94
CA LYS A 6 -21.24 -12.83 -23.11
C LYS A 6 -20.66 -12.47 -21.75
N TYR A 7 -19.47 -12.97 -21.45
CA TYR A 7 -18.80 -12.65 -20.20
C TYR A 7 -17.31 -12.47 -20.41
N MET A 8 -16.72 -11.65 -19.56
CA MET A 8 -15.29 -11.44 -19.42
C MET A 8 -14.96 -11.44 -17.93
N LEU A 9 -13.97 -12.24 -17.56
CA LEU A 9 -13.40 -12.26 -16.22
C LEU A 9 -11.91 -11.99 -16.33
N SER A 10 -11.37 -11.14 -15.49
CA SER A 10 -9.95 -10.92 -15.40
C SER A 10 -9.52 -10.70 -13.95
N GLY A 11 -8.35 -11.20 -13.61
CA GLY A 11 -7.73 -11.01 -12.32
C GLY A 11 -6.25 -10.69 -12.51
N ASN A 12 -5.72 -9.81 -11.67
CA ASN A 12 -4.31 -9.50 -11.64
C ASN A 12 -3.82 -9.40 -10.20
N TYR A 13 -2.64 -9.94 -9.97
CA TYR A 13 -1.89 -9.80 -8.75
C TYR A 13 -0.54 -9.15 -9.03
N TYR A 14 -0.23 -8.13 -8.26
CA TYR A 14 1.05 -7.44 -8.32
C TYR A 14 1.69 -7.42 -6.94
N ASN A 15 2.98 -7.72 -6.86
CA ASN A 15 3.75 -7.68 -5.63
C ASN A 15 5.12 -7.08 -5.94
N GLN A 16 5.44 -5.98 -5.31
CA GLN A 16 6.70 -5.29 -5.43
C GLN A 16 7.34 -5.16 -4.05
N LYS A 17 8.59 -5.53 -3.98
CA LYS A 17 9.46 -5.25 -2.85
C LYS A 17 10.25 -3.99 -3.15
N GLY A 18 10.36 -3.10 -2.19
CA GLY A 18 11.12 -1.86 -2.33
C GLY A 18 12.63 -2.05 -2.28
N ILE A 19 13.34 -0.97 -2.38
CA ILE A 19 14.80 -0.94 -2.50
C ILE A 19 15.53 -0.87 -1.15
N ILE A 20 14.81 -0.58 -0.07
CA ILE A 20 15.40 -0.55 1.28
C ILE A 20 15.71 -1.98 1.71
N ARG A 21 16.97 -2.26 2.06
CA ARG A 21 17.40 -3.61 2.45
C ARG A 21 16.92 -4.04 3.83
N ILE A 22 16.85 -3.09 4.76
CA ILE A 22 16.46 -3.30 6.15
C ILE A 22 15.06 -2.77 6.30
N ASP A 23 14.14 -3.57 6.86
CA ASP A 23 12.72 -3.23 7.01
C ASP A 23 12.08 -2.76 5.69
N SER A 24 12.27 -3.58 4.64
CA SER A 24 11.92 -3.25 3.27
C SER A 24 10.43 -2.95 3.11
N ASP A 25 10.14 -1.86 2.43
CA ASP A 25 8.79 -1.57 1.99
C ASP A 25 8.27 -2.62 1.00
N ARG A 26 6.97 -2.81 1.00
CA ARG A 26 6.29 -3.77 0.13
C ARG A 26 4.94 -3.25 -0.32
N PHE A 27 4.70 -3.33 -1.61
CA PHE A 27 3.43 -3.03 -2.22
C PHE A 27 2.80 -4.29 -2.82
N LYS A 28 1.56 -4.58 -2.44
CA LYS A 28 0.74 -5.65 -3.00
C LYS A 28 -0.53 -5.06 -3.57
N LYS A 29 -0.96 -5.59 -4.70
CA LYS A 29 -2.18 -5.14 -5.36
C LYS A 29 -2.92 -6.32 -5.96
N TYR A 30 -4.21 -6.36 -5.71
CA TYR A 30 -5.15 -7.32 -6.26
C TYR A 30 -6.21 -6.56 -7.05
N THR A 31 -6.46 -6.97 -8.28
CA THR A 31 -7.55 -6.45 -9.08
C THR A 31 -8.36 -7.58 -9.65
N PHE A 32 -9.66 -7.42 -9.63
CA PHE A 32 -10.60 -8.33 -10.25
C PHE A 32 -11.60 -7.53 -11.07
N ARG A 33 -11.91 -7.99 -12.26
CA ARG A 33 -12.95 -7.40 -13.13
C ARG A 33 -13.83 -8.48 -13.71
N SER A 34 -15.12 -8.21 -13.71
CA SER A 34 -16.14 -9.05 -14.31
C SER A 34 -17.04 -8.16 -15.17
N LYS A 35 -17.27 -8.59 -16.40
CA LYS A 35 -18.29 -8.01 -17.26
C LYS A 35 -19.17 -9.12 -17.80
N ILE A 36 -20.48 -8.98 -17.60
CA ILE A 36 -21.49 -9.93 -18.08
C ILE A 36 -22.51 -9.13 -18.89
N ILE A 37 -22.86 -9.63 -20.06
CA ILE A 37 -23.92 -9.09 -20.91
C ILE A 37 -24.85 -10.23 -21.21
N ALA A 38 -26.13 -10.08 -20.89
CA ALA A 38 -27.17 -11.07 -21.11
C ALA A 38 -28.30 -10.50 -21.98
N ASN A 39 -28.51 -11.08 -23.13
CA ASN A 39 -29.68 -10.85 -23.96
C ASN A 39 -30.85 -11.67 -23.41
N ILE A 40 -31.65 -11.07 -22.51
CA ILE A 40 -32.77 -11.74 -21.83
C ILE A 40 -33.86 -12.05 -22.85
N THR A 41 -34.15 -11.08 -23.71
CA THR A 41 -35.06 -11.23 -24.85
C THR A 41 -34.48 -10.53 -26.07
N SER A 42 -35.15 -10.59 -27.21
CA SER A 42 -34.76 -9.84 -28.44
C SER A 42 -34.81 -8.32 -28.28
N TRP A 43 -35.55 -7.83 -27.28
CA TRP A 43 -35.75 -6.40 -27.00
C TRP A 43 -35.20 -5.97 -25.66
N PHE A 44 -34.65 -6.88 -24.82
CA PHE A 44 -34.12 -6.55 -23.50
C PHE A 44 -32.72 -7.16 -23.30
N GLU A 45 -31.74 -6.29 -23.08
CA GLU A 45 -30.37 -6.62 -22.69
C GLU A 45 -30.10 -6.08 -21.29
N LEU A 46 -29.49 -6.92 -20.46
CA LEU A 46 -28.99 -6.55 -19.14
C LEU A 46 -27.50 -6.79 -19.10
N SER A 47 -26.74 -5.80 -18.61
CA SER A 47 -25.31 -5.95 -18.38
C SER A 47 -24.93 -5.57 -16.96
N ASN A 48 -23.87 -6.24 -16.49
CA ASN A 48 -23.21 -5.91 -15.25
C ASN A 48 -21.72 -5.77 -15.50
N ASN A 49 -21.12 -4.72 -14.95
CA ASN A 49 -19.67 -4.49 -14.95
C ASN A 49 -19.23 -4.25 -13.51
N THR A 50 -18.44 -5.15 -12.97
CA THR A 50 -17.95 -5.09 -11.60
C THR A 50 -16.44 -5.06 -11.59
N SER A 51 -15.86 -4.17 -10.80
CA SER A 51 -14.44 -4.11 -10.51
C SER A 51 -14.20 -4.13 -9.00
N TYR A 52 -13.19 -4.86 -8.61
CA TYR A 52 -12.67 -4.91 -7.27
C TYR A 52 -11.18 -4.59 -7.29
N TYR A 53 -10.77 -3.71 -6.40
CA TYR A 53 -9.39 -3.33 -6.18
C TYR A 53 -9.08 -3.44 -4.70
N HIS A 54 -7.93 -4.01 -4.39
CA HIS A 54 -7.35 -3.99 -3.06
C HIS A 54 -5.86 -3.78 -3.17
N SER A 55 -5.32 -2.83 -2.40
CA SER A 55 -3.89 -2.65 -2.24
C SER A 55 -3.49 -2.65 -0.77
N GLU A 56 -2.28 -3.11 -0.52
CA GLU A 56 -1.60 -3.03 0.76
C GLU A 56 -0.19 -2.51 0.53
N TYR A 57 0.13 -1.38 1.14
CA TYR A 57 1.48 -0.84 1.19
C TYR A 57 1.98 -0.87 2.63
N THR A 58 3.08 -1.58 2.85
CA THR A 58 3.78 -1.66 4.13
C THR A 58 5.12 -0.99 3.98
N TYR A 59 5.48 -0.11 4.91
CA TYR A 59 6.72 0.63 4.85
C TYR A 59 7.27 0.91 6.25
N PRO A 60 8.58 1.23 6.38
CA PRO A 60 9.21 1.55 7.66
C PRO A 60 8.46 2.64 8.41
N GLY A 61 8.47 2.56 9.72
CA GLY A 61 7.75 3.46 10.62
C GLY A 61 8.27 4.91 10.71
N LEU A 62 9.08 5.35 9.77
CA LEU A 62 9.36 6.75 9.49
C LEU A 62 8.25 7.31 8.59
N SER A 63 8.22 8.62 8.36
CA SER A 63 7.15 9.29 7.60
C SER A 63 7.04 8.86 6.11
N GLY A 64 7.67 7.76 5.75
CA GLY A 64 7.69 7.16 4.41
C GLY A 64 9.09 6.88 3.91
N VAL A 65 9.17 6.20 2.77
CA VAL A 65 10.45 5.82 2.14
C VAL A 65 11.30 7.05 1.81
N ASN A 66 10.69 8.14 1.37
CA ASN A 66 11.40 9.38 1.08
C ASN A 66 12.05 9.99 2.34
N ASP A 67 11.43 9.83 3.49
CA ASP A 67 12.00 10.29 4.76
C ASP A 67 13.24 9.48 5.16
N VAL A 68 13.21 8.15 4.93
CA VAL A 68 14.38 7.29 5.13
C VAL A 68 15.57 7.77 4.32
N PHE A 69 15.39 8.06 3.03
CA PHE A 69 16.47 8.56 2.18
C PHE A 69 16.92 9.96 2.56
N SER A 70 15.98 10.84 2.87
CA SER A 70 16.28 12.21 3.29
C SER A 70 17.10 12.23 4.58
N ARG A 71 16.73 11.43 5.58
CA ARG A 71 17.45 11.32 6.84
C ARG A 71 18.79 10.61 6.68
N ALA A 72 18.82 9.50 5.92
CA ALA A 72 20.06 8.79 5.64
C ALA A 72 21.08 9.71 4.94
N GLY A 73 20.64 10.53 3.98
CA GLY A 73 21.53 11.45 3.29
C GLY A 73 22.03 12.63 4.14
N ARG A 74 21.24 13.05 5.15
CA ARG A 74 21.59 14.21 6.00
C ARG A 74 22.28 13.83 7.32
N HIS A 75 21.89 12.70 7.90
CA HIS A 75 22.22 12.36 9.28
C HIS A 75 22.98 11.04 9.45
N ALA A 76 22.89 10.10 8.49
CA ALA A 76 23.62 8.84 8.54
C ALA A 76 24.96 8.95 7.82
N LEU A 77 25.90 9.66 8.41
CA LEU A 77 27.25 9.78 7.85
C LEU A 77 27.97 8.43 7.85
N ALA A 78 28.83 8.21 6.86
CA ALA A 78 29.62 6.97 6.73
C ALA A 78 30.56 6.70 7.92
N SER A 79 30.91 7.73 8.67
CA SER A 79 31.71 7.66 9.90
C SER A 79 30.93 7.20 11.14
N ILE A 80 29.60 7.09 11.06
CA ILE A 80 28.75 6.71 12.18
C ILE A 80 28.37 5.25 12.06
N VAL A 81 28.72 4.47 13.06
CA VAL A 81 28.31 3.07 13.13
C VAL A 81 26.84 2.98 13.57
N PRO A 82 26.01 2.15 12.92
CA PRO A 82 24.62 1.98 13.32
C PRO A 82 24.43 1.12 14.56
N MET A 83 25.44 0.34 14.93
CA MET A 83 25.43 -0.60 16.02
C MET A 83 26.82 -0.68 16.67
N HIS A 84 26.87 -0.73 17.97
CA HIS A 84 28.10 -0.96 18.74
C HIS A 84 28.55 -2.43 18.66
N PRO A 85 29.82 -2.75 18.98
CA PRO A 85 30.33 -4.13 19.00
C PRO A 85 29.56 -5.06 19.95
N ASP A 86 28.92 -4.54 20.98
CA ASP A 86 28.09 -5.27 21.94
C ASP A 86 26.66 -5.55 21.43
N GLY A 87 26.32 -5.09 20.21
CA GLY A 87 25.00 -5.26 19.60
C GLY A 87 23.97 -4.19 19.96
N THR A 88 24.33 -3.18 20.75
CA THR A 88 23.43 -2.07 21.07
C THR A 88 23.31 -1.10 19.91
N LEU A 89 22.10 -0.59 19.68
CA LEU A 89 21.83 0.35 18.59
C LEU A 89 22.34 1.75 18.94
N VAL A 90 22.82 2.46 17.94
CA VAL A 90 23.27 3.84 18.08
C VAL A 90 22.20 4.79 17.56
N TYR A 91 21.62 5.59 18.45
CA TYR A 91 20.68 6.63 18.07
C TYR A 91 21.39 7.97 17.82
N ARG A 92 22.30 8.34 18.73
CA ARG A 92 23.11 9.55 18.64
C ARG A 92 24.54 9.22 19.04
N THR A 93 25.50 9.83 18.37
CA THR A 93 26.91 9.66 18.76
C THR A 93 27.29 10.67 19.82
N GLY A 94 28.16 10.29 20.75
CA GLY A 94 28.73 11.22 21.74
C GLY A 94 29.66 12.29 21.15
N LEU A 95 29.90 12.27 19.84
CA LEU A 95 30.79 13.21 19.15
C LEU A 95 30.16 14.56 18.84
N THR A 96 28.84 14.71 18.95
CA THR A 96 28.14 15.94 18.64
C THR A 96 27.04 16.23 19.64
N ASP A 97 27.12 17.39 20.32
CA ASP A 97 26.06 17.89 21.17
C ASP A 97 24.82 18.36 20.39
N THR A 98 24.95 18.54 19.11
CA THR A 98 23.90 19.07 18.21
C THR A 98 23.05 17.96 17.61
N GLY A 99 22.44 17.16 18.33
CA GLY A 99 21.41 16.17 18.01
C GLY A 99 20.99 15.79 16.59
N GLU A 100 21.57 16.40 15.59
CA GLU A 100 21.20 16.23 14.18
C GLU A 100 22.01 15.15 13.45
N VAL A 101 23.16 14.73 14.00
CA VAL A 101 24.00 13.68 13.41
C VAL A 101 23.59 12.34 13.98
N ALA A 102 23.28 11.38 13.11
CA ALA A 102 22.73 10.06 13.45
C ALA A 102 21.40 10.15 14.22
N ASP A 103 20.38 10.74 13.61
CA ASP A 103 19.05 10.96 14.21
C ASP A 103 18.21 9.69 14.43
N GLY A 104 18.87 8.54 14.55
CA GLY A 104 18.23 7.27 14.86
C GLY A 104 17.58 6.55 13.70
N VAL A 105 17.75 7.03 12.45
CA VAL A 105 17.15 6.35 11.30
C VAL A 105 17.62 4.89 11.19
N SER A 106 18.91 4.63 11.39
CA SER A 106 19.46 3.29 11.37
C SER A 106 18.96 2.45 12.55
N ALA A 107 18.85 3.02 13.75
CA ALA A 107 18.33 2.32 14.93
C ALA A 107 16.85 1.93 14.73
N VAL A 108 16.02 2.82 14.22
CA VAL A 108 14.61 2.54 13.92
C VAL A 108 14.47 1.42 12.89
N LEU A 109 15.25 1.47 11.80
CA LEU A 109 15.21 0.46 10.75
C LEU A 109 15.70 -0.90 11.25
N LEU A 110 16.81 -0.94 12.00
CA LEU A 110 17.38 -2.18 12.54
C LEU A 110 16.50 -2.81 13.62
N ASN A 111 15.82 -2.00 14.42
CA ASN A 111 14.88 -2.51 15.41
C ASN A 111 13.68 -3.21 14.76
N GLY A 112 13.25 -2.78 13.56
CA GLY A 112 12.16 -3.41 12.79
C GLY A 112 10.79 -3.38 13.46
N GLY A 113 10.64 -2.66 14.57
CA GLY A 113 9.39 -2.61 15.33
C GLY A 113 8.40 -1.55 14.86
N HIS A 114 8.89 -0.56 14.14
CA HIS A 114 8.07 0.50 13.56
C HIS A 114 7.55 0.07 12.20
N HIS A 115 6.22 0.02 12.05
CA HIS A 115 5.60 -0.33 10.77
C HIS A 115 4.41 0.56 10.50
N ASN A 116 4.36 1.05 9.27
CA ASN A 116 3.18 1.69 8.71
C ASN A 116 2.56 0.77 7.66
N ARG A 117 1.25 0.74 7.64
CA ARG A 117 0.50 -0.06 6.69
C ARG A 117 -0.70 0.71 6.20
N ASP A 118 -0.75 0.95 4.90
CA ASP A 118 -1.87 1.56 4.21
C ASP A 118 -2.59 0.48 3.40
N ARG A 119 -3.90 0.41 3.56
CA ARG A 119 -4.78 -0.49 2.83
C ARG A 119 -5.86 0.32 2.15
N GLU A 120 -6.10 -0.01 0.91
CA GLU A 120 -7.17 0.56 0.12
C GLU A 120 -8.05 -0.55 -0.44
N TYR A 121 -9.34 -0.31 -0.41
CA TYR A 121 -10.36 -1.17 -0.97
C TYR A 121 -11.28 -0.34 -1.82
N GLU A 122 -11.51 -0.77 -3.04
CA GLU A 122 -12.48 -0.16 -3.94
C GLU A 122 -13.32 -1.26 -4.57
N PHE A 123 -14.61 -1.10 -4.48
CA PHE A 123 -15.57 -1.94 -5.16
C PHE A 123 -16.51 -1.06 -5.96
N VAL A 124 -16.60 -1.30 -7.26
CA VAL A 124 -17.50 -0.60 -8.15
C VAL A 124 -18.29 -1.61 -8.94
N THR A 125 -19.59 -1.46 -8.95
CA THR A 125 -20.47 -2.26 -9.81
C THR A 125 -21.46 -1.38 -10.54
N THR A 126 -21.64 -1.63 -11.83
CA THR A 126 -22.55 -0.91 -12.69
C THR A 126 -23.49 -1.92 -13.36
N PHE A 127 -24.78 -1.67 -13.24
CA PHE A 127 -25.81 -2.37 -14.00
C PHE A 127 -26.30 -1.45 -15.10
N GLU A 128 -26.47 -1.99 -16.30
CA GLU A 128 -27.07 -1.30 -17.42
C GLU A 128 -28.18 -2.15 -18.01
N ALA A 129 -29.33 -1.54 -18.22
CA ALA A 129 -30.46 -2.14 -18.90
C ALA A 129 -30.70 -1.41 -20.22
N VAL A 130 -30.83 -2.13 -21.32
CA VAL A 130 -31.14 -1.61 -22.65
C VAL A 130 -32.44 -2.24 -23.13
N LEU A 131 -33.43 -1.39 -23.40
CA LEU A 131 -34.77 -1.77 -23.84
C LEU A 131 -35.02 -1.27 -25.27
N LYS A 132 -35.40 -2.17 -26.17
CA LYS A 132 -35.72 -1.89 -27.59
C LYS A 132 -37.10 -2.45 -27.92
N PRO A 133 -38.17 -1.91 -27.29
CA PRO A 133 -39.50 -2.51 -27.39
C PRO A 133 -40.11 -2.44 -28.81
N ILE A 134 -39.73 -1.42 -29.58
CA ILE A 134 -40.17 -1.22 -30.96
C ILE A 134 -39.01 -0.76 -31.85
N LYS A 135 -39.15 -0.91 -33.15
CA LYS A 135 -38.14 -0.47 -34.13
C LYS A 135 -37.85 1.01 -34.01
N HIS A 136 -36.54 1.39 -34.00
CA HIS A 136 -36.06 2.77 -33.86
C HIS A 136 -36.29 3.44 -32.50
N PHE A 137 -36.68 2.69 -31.47
CA PHE A 137 -36.82 3.22 -30.13
C PHE A 137 -35.93 2.42 -29.16
N GLU A 138 -35.05 3.10 -28.48
CA GLU A 138 -34.11 2.51 -27.48
C GLU A 138 -34.13 3.37 -26.22
N VAL A 139 -34.25 2.71 -25.08
CA VAL A 139 -34.08 3.30 -23.75
C VAL A 139 -32.94 2.64 -23.04
N ARG A 140 -32.02 3.42 -22.48
CA ARG A 140 -30.93 2.96 -21.63
C ARG A 140 -31.10 3.50 -20.24
N ALA A 141 -30.92 2.63 -19.24
CA ALA A 141 -30.84 3.00 -17.85
C ALA A 141 -29.59 2.36 -17.26
N ASN A 142 -28.84 3.09 -16.49
CA ASN A 142 -27.71 2.57 -15.75
C ASN A 142 -27.77 2.98 -14.28
N TYR A 143 -27.26 2.11 -13.43
CA TYR A 143 -27.10 2.33 -12.01
C TYR A 143 -25.71 1.86 -11.59
N SER A 144 -24.94 2.76 -10.98
CA SER A 144 -23.60 2.46 -10.47
C SER A 144 -23.57 2.62 -8.97
N TRP A 145 -22.98 1.65 -8.31
CA TRP A 145 -22.66 1.73 -6.89
C TRP A 145 -21.15 1.58 -6.69
N ALA A 146 -20.58 2.46 -5.88
CA ALA A 146 -19.17 2.46 -5.55
C ALA A 146 -18.98 2.51 -4.05
N HIS A 147 -18.05 1.72 -3.55
CA HIS A 147 -17.60 1.72 -2.17
C HIS A 147 -16.09 1.83 -2.13
N TYR A 148 -15.60 2.82 -1.40
CA TYR A 148 -14.18 3.04 -1.15
C TYR A 148 -13.93 3.03 0.37
N ASN A 149 -12.88 2.33 0.77
CA ASN A 149 -12.41 2.31 2.15
C ASN A 149 -10.88 2.39 2.18
N GLN A 150 -10.36 3.26 3.02
CA GLN A 150 -8.93 3.40 3.28
C GLN A 150 -8.67 3.21 4.77
N GLN A 151 -7.65 2.42 5.08
CA GLN A 151 -7.20 2.15 6.44
C GLN A 151 -5.71 2.41 6.54
N ASN A 152 -5.33 3.27 7.46
CA ASN A 152 -3.93 3.59 7.74
C ASN A 152 -3.62 3.11 9.17
N LEU A 153 -2.64 2.25 9.29
CA LEU A 153 -2.14 1.75 10.57
C LEU A 153 -0.70 2.18 10.76
N ASN A 154 -0.45 2.95 11.79
CA ASN A 154 0.88 3.36 12.20
C ASN A 154 1.23 2.67 13.52
N ARG A 155 2.33 1.94 13.52
CA ARG A 155 2.88 1.32 14.72
C ARG A 155 4.22 1.94 15.05
N SER A 156 4.32 2.52 16.25
CA SER A 156 5.56 3.01 16.84
C SER A 156 5.88 2.19 18.08
N VAL A 157 7.13 1.88 18.31
CA VAL A 157 7.64 1.19 19.49
C VAL A 157 8.86 1.91 20.02
N ASP A 158 9.13 1.78 21.29
CA ASP A 158 10.35 2.33 21.88
C ASP A 158 11.57 1.57 21.35
N VAL A 159 12.62 2.31 21.00
CA VAL A 159 13.88 1.76 20.53
C VAL A 159 14.93 1.97 21.59
N LEU A 160 15.40 0.88 22.18
CA LEU A 160 16.52 0.92 23.12
C LEU A 160 17.80 1.21 22.35
N TYR A 161 18.52 2.23 22.80
CA TYR A 161 19.78 2.64 22.18
C TYR A 161 20.82 3.04 23.23
N SER A 162 22.06 3.10 22.83
CA SER A 162 23.15 3.61 23.67
C SER A 162 24.00 4.63 22.92
N ARG A 163 24.60 5.58 23.65
CA ARG A 163 25.61 6.49 23.11
C ARG A 163 26.99 5.84 23.08
N ASN A 164 27.30 5.08 24.13
CA ASN A 164 28.56 4.37 24.28
C ASN A 164 28.29 2.88 24.46
N PRO A 165 29.23 1.99 24.08
CA PRO A 165 29.09 0.57 24.31
C PRO A 165 28.82 0.26 25.80
N GLY A 166 27.84 -0.59 26.07
CA GLY A 166 27.46 -0.99 27.42
C GLY A 166 26.54 -0.02 28.19
N GLU A 167 26.23 1.13 27.62
CA GLU A 167 25.25 2.07 28.19
C GLU A 167 23.93 1.98 27.40
N THR A 168 22.85 1.66 28.07
CA THR A 168 21.53 1.64 27.44
C THR A 168 20.72 2.83 27.93
N ILE A 169 20.18 3.60 26.97
CA ILE A 169 19.31 4.75 27.20
C ILE A 169 18.01 4.47 26.46
N THR A 170 16.88 4.67 27.12
CA THR A 170 15.53 4.55 26.54
C THR A 170 15.03 5.87 26.00
#